data_00bad305e4712b38e0facefdd04683f9
#
_entry.id   00bad305e4712b38e0facefdd04683f9
#
_cell.length_a   1.000
_cell.length_b   1.000
_cell.length_c   1.000
_cell.angle_alpha   90.00
_cell.angle_beta   90.00
_cell.angle_gamma   90.00
#
_symmetry.space_group_name_H-M   'P 1'
#
loop_
_entity.id
_entity.type
_entity.pdbx_description
1 polymer ?
#
loop_
_entity_poly.entity_id
_entity_poly.type
_entity_poly.pdbx_seq_one_letter_code
_entity_poly.pdbx_strand_id
1 'polypeptide(L)'
;KNQGHKPAEIVGVSFLAQCLITIFLKKPDYARARPSTLLNDEKTYNELYEKNNDLEVFYRVALLGKKIQKNVKSGSDYSSAEKSDILYYVLYAVIADVLGKRNITPADIKNLDMDSVTDTLIEDIRNRVYEIYKQHGGNGRVAKSAEFIQYIDNMLDE
;
A
#
# COMPACT_ATOMS: atom_id res chain seq x y z
N LYS A 1 13.40 -30.90 23.26
CA LYS A 1 13.77 -29.50 22.88
C LYS A 1 12.81 -29.10 21.78
N ASN A 2 11.70 -28.44 22.14
CA ASN A 2 10.75 -27.89 21.19
C ASN A 2 11.43 -26.73 20.47
N GLN A 3 11.79 -26.92 19.22
CA GLN A 3 12.06 -25.81 18.33
C GLN A 3 10.72 -25.10 18.13
N GLY A 4 10.56 -24.01 18.86
CA GLY A 4 9.40 -23.14 18.68
C GLY A 4 9.35 -22.69 17.25
N HIS A 5 8.40 -23.19 16.47
CA HIS A 5 8.01 -22.59 15.23
C HIS A 5 7.63 -21.14 15.57
N LYS A 6 8.46 -20.18 15.13
CA LYS A 6 8.00 -18.79 15.09
C LYS A 6 6.70 -18.82 14.30
N PRO A 7 5.58 -18.37 14.88
CA PRO A 7 4.36 -18.30 14.11
C PRO A 7 4.69 -17.54 12.83
N ALA A 8 4.32 -18.11 11.68
CA ALA A 8 4.39 -17.40 10.41
C ALA A 8 3.82 -16.02 10.66
N GLU A 9 4.57 -14.98 10.33
CA GLU A 9 4.15 -13.60 10.61
C GLU A 9 2.76 -13.39 10.03
N ILE A 10 1.76 -13.46 10.89
CA ILE A 10 0.36 -13.27 10.52
C ILE A 10 0.24 -11.81 10.08
N VAL A 11 -0.20 -11.60 8.85
CA VAL A 11 -0.56 -10.26 8.39
C VAL A 11 -1.69 -9.78 9.28
N GLY A 12 -1.48 -8.72 10.02
CA GLY A 12 -2.53 -8.15 10.84
C GLY A 12 -3.72 -7.74 9.97
N VAL A 13 -4.92 -8.06 10.41
CA VAL A 13 -6.16 -7.69 9.68
C VAL A 13 -6.21 -6.19 9.40
N SER A 14 -5.75 -5.38 10.35
CA SER A 14 -5.62 -3.92 10.20
C SER A 14 -4.74 -3.51 9.03
N PHE A 15 -3.57 -4.12 8.92
CA PHE A 15 -2.62 -3.81 7.87
C PHE A 15 -3.19 -4.21 6.50
N LEU A 16 -3.79 -5.40 6.41
CA LEU A 16 -4.43 -5.87 5.19
C LEU A 16 -5.57 -4.95 4.76
N ALA A 17 -6.45 -4.57 5.67
CA ALA A 17 -7.55 -3.65 5.39
C ALA A 17 -7.06 -2.30 4.88
N GLN A 18 -6.01 -1.76 5.49
CA GLN A 18 -5.39 -0.51 5.04
C GLN A 18 -4.77 -0.65 3.63
N CYS A 19 -4.09 -1.76 3.34
CA CYS A 19 -3.57 -2.02 2.00
C CYS A 19 -4.69 -2.06 0.96
N LEU A 20 -5.77 -2.78 1.24
CA LEU A 20 -6.91 -2.90 0.33
C LEU A 20 -7.61 -1.55 0.10
N ILE A 21 -7.81 -0.76 1.15
CA ILE A 21 -8.38 0.58 1.04
C ILE A 21 -7.49 1.49 0.19
N THR A 22 -6.19 1.44 0.41
CA THR A 22 -5.23 2.23 -0.37
C THR A 22 -5.32 1.91 -1.86
N ILE A 23 -5.39 0.63 -2.21
CA ILE A 23 -5.41 0.17 -3.60
C ILE A 23 -6.76 0.45 -4.25
N PHE A 24 -7.85 -0.04 -3.65
CA PHE A 24 -9.15 -0.07 -4.33
C PHE A 24 -9.96 1.20 -4.16
N LEU A 25 -9.83 1.88 -3.03
CA LEU A 25 -10.52 3.13 -2.77
C LEU A 25 -9.65 4.35 -3.04
N LYS A 26 -8.34 4.16 -3.34
CA LYS A 26 -7.38 5.25 -3.57
C LYS A 26 -7.37 6.27 -2.42
N LYS A 27 -7.44 5.77 -1.17
CA LYS A 27 -7.50 6.59 0.05
C LYS A 27 -6.35 6.23 1.00
N PRO A 28 -5.09 6.51 0.64
CA PRO A 28 -3.94 6.13 1.45
C PRO A 28 -3.86 6.85 2.80
N ASP A 29 -4.54 7.97 2.97
CA ASP A 29 -4.67 8.68 4.25
C ASP A 29 -5.44 7.88 5.31
N TYR A 30 -6.31 6.96 4.91
CA TYR A 30 -6.94 5.99 5.83
C TYR A 30 -5.93 5.02 6.44
N ALA A 31 -4.72 4.98 5.94
CA ALA A 31 -3.65 4.17 6.52
C ALA A 31 -3.42 4.45 8.02
N ARG A 32 -3.77 5.63 8.48
CA ARG A 32 -3.68 6.03 9.89
C ARG A 32 -4.97 5.83 10.67
N ALA A 33 -6.06 5.57 10.01
CA ALA A 33 -7.32 5.33 10.68
C ALA A 33 -7.24 4.01 11.47
N ARG A 34 -7.79 4.01 12.66
CA ARG A 34 -7.93 2.77 13.41
C ARG A 34 -8.84 1.82 12.63
N PRO A 35 -8.54 0.51 12.56
CA PRO A 35 -9.39 -0.45 11.87
C PRO A 35 -10.84 -0.40 12.29
N SER A 36 -11.10 -0.14 13.58
CA SER A 36 -12.45 0.05 14.11
C SER A 36 -13.19 1.21 13.45
N THR A 37 -12.50 2.28 13.08
CA THR A 37 -13.12 3.42 12.39
C THR A 37 -13.52 3.05 10.96
N LEU A 38 -12.67 2.25 10.29
CA LEU A 38 -12.93 1.81 8.91
C LEU A 38 -14.02 0.74 8.84
N LEU A 39 -14.04 -0.18 9.80
CA LEU A 39 -15.03 -1.26 9.86
C LEU A 39 -16.39 -0.77 10.36
N ASN A 40 -16.45 0.37 11.06
CA ASN A 40 -17.69 0.99 11.50
C ASN A 40 -18.31 1.92 10.45
N ASP A 41 -17.57 2.25 9.39
CA ASP A 41 -18.15 2.93 8.24
C ASP A 41 -18.73 1.87 7.28
N GLU A 42 -20.03 1.62 7.41
CA GLU A 42 -20.77 0.64 6.62
C GLU A 42 -20.57 0.84 5.11
N LYS A 43 -20.50 2.09 4.66
CA LYS A 43 -20.29 2.40 3.25
C LYS A 43 -18.92 1.94 2.79
N THR A 44 -17.86 2.27 3.51
CA THR A 44 -16.48 1.84 3.21
C THR A 44 -16.35 0.32 3.26
N TYR A 45 -16.97 -0.32 4.25
CA TYR A 45 -16.96 -1.78 4.36
C TYR A 45 -17.64 -2.44 3.16
N ASN A 46 -18.83 -1.97 2.78
CA ASN A 46 -19.57 -2.52 1.65
C ASN A 46 -18.85 -2.30 0.32
N GLU A 47 -18.30 -1.11 0.09
CA GLU A 47 -17.49 -0.83 -1.10
C GLU A 47 -16.28 -1.76 -1.19
N LEU A 48 -15.61 -2.03 -0.07
CA LEU A 48 -14.47 -2.92 -0.03
C LEU A 48 -14.86 -4.37 -0.27
N TYR A 49 -15.97 -4.81 0.33
CA TYR A 49 -16.50 -6.16 0.16
C TYR A 49 -16.98 -6.43 -1.27
N GLU A 50 -17.70 -5.50 -1.87
CA GLU A 50 -18.17 -5.62 -3.25
C GLU A 50 -17.00 -5.70 -4.26
N LYS A 51 -15.92 -4.95 -3.99
CA LYS A 51 -14.74 -4.96 -4.85
C LYS A 51 -13.82 -6.14 -4.62
N ASN A 52 -13.94 -6.84 -3.49
CA ASN A 52 -12.86 -7.71 -3.05
C ASN A 52 -13.32 -8.87 -2.16
N ASN A 53 -14.06 -9.79 -2.74
CA ASN A 53 -14.50 -11.04 -2.08
C ASN A 53 -13.60 -12.25 -2.43
N ASP A 54 -12.49 -12.04 -3.11
CA ASP A 54 -11.57 -13.10 -3.55
C ASP A 54 -10.37 -13.22 -2.61
N LEU A 55 -10.23 -14.40 -1.97
CA LEU A 55 -9.14 -14.70 -1.05
C LEU A 55 -7.76 -14.64 -1.70
N GLU A 56 -7.66 -14.95 -2.99
CA GLU A 56 -6.40 -14.87 -3.73
C GLU A 56 -5.91 -13.42 -3.82
N VAL A 57 -6.83 -12.48 -4.05
CA VAL A 57 -6.53 -11.04 -4.05
C VAL A 57 -6.01 -10.59 -2.69
N PHE A 58 -6.68 -10.98 -1.60
CA PHE A 58 -6.22 -10.67 -0.25
C PHE A 58 -4.82 -11.19 0.02
N TYR A 59 -4.56 -12.43 -0.39
CA TYR A 59 -3.24 -13.05 -0.22
C TYR A 59 -2.15 -12.29 -0.98
N ARG A 60 -2.36 -11.95 -2.24
CA ARG A 60 -1.41 -11.20 -3.06
C ARG A 60 -1.15 -9.81 -2.53
N VAL A 61 -2.19 -9.09 -2.14
CA VAL A 61 -2.05 -7.77 -1.50
C VAL A 61 -1.26 -7.87 -0.19
N ALA A 62 -1.52 -8.89 0.62
CA ALA A 62 -0.78 -9.10 1.85
C ALA A 62 0.72 -9.38 1.62
N LEU A 63 1.04 -10.23 0.66
CA LEU A 63 2.44 -10.52 0.30
C LEU A 63 3.16 -9.27 -0.21
N LEU A 64 2.54 -8.56 -1.13
CA LEU A 64 3.09 -7.33 -1.69
C LEU A 64 3.28 -6.27 -0.60
N GLY A 65 2.26 -6.07 0.24
CA GLY A 65 2.34 -5.14 1.36
C GLY A 65 3.49 -5.45 2.31
N LYS A 66 3.73 -6.71 2.63
CA LYS A 66 4.89 -7.13 3.46
C LYS A 66 6.22 -6.83 2.78
N LYS A 67 6.35 -7.13 1.50
CA LYS A 67 7.56 -6.88 0.73
C LYS A 67 7.90 -5.40 0.71
N ILE A 68 6.91 -4.55 0.44
CA ILE A 68 7.06 -3.10 0.44
C ILE A 68 7.36 -2.58 1.85
N GLN A 69 6.66 -3.06 2.88
CA GLN A 69 6.90 -2.66 4.27
C GLN A 69 8.34 -2.93 4.70
N LYS A 70 8.89 -4.09 4.34
CA LYS A 70 10.27 -4.43 4.62
C LYS A 70 11.23 -3.45 3.95
N ASN A 71 11.01 -3.17 2.68
CA ASN A 71 11.84 -2.24 1.90
C ASN A 71 11.76 -0.80 2.44
N VAL A 72 10.56 -0.29 2.69
CA VAL A 72 10.36 1.07 3.23
C VAL A 72 11.00 1.20 4.62
N LYS A 73 10.90 0.18 5.47
CA LYS A 73 11.52 0.20 6.80
C LYS A 73 13.03 0.13 6.78
N SER A 74 13.63 -0.48 5.77
CA SER A 74 15.08 -0.58 5.63
C SER A 74 15.74 0.70 5.12
N GLY A 75 15.00 1.63 4.58
CA GLY A 75 15.52 2.94 4.15
C GLY A 75 16.10 3.72 5.33
N SER A 76 17.39 4.06 5.25
CA SER A 76 18.14 4.64 6.37
C SER A 76 17.80 6.10 6.65
N ASP A 77 17.40 6.85 5.63
CA ASP A 77 17.32 8.31 5.69
C ASP A 77 15.94 8.83 6.10
N TYR A 78 15.01 7.93 6.40
CA TYR A 78 13.65 8.29 6.75
C TYR A 78 13.38 8.11 8.24
N SER A 79 12.71 9.06 8.85
CA SER A 79 12.18 8.90 10.20
C SER A 79 11.12 7.79 10.24
N SER A 80 10.86 7.24 11.42
CA SER A 80 9.81 6.21 11.59
C SER A 80 8.43 6.73 11.19
N ALA A 81 8.16 8.03 11.40
CA ALA A 81 6.91 8.66 11.00
C ALA A 81 6.78 8.70 9.47
N GLU A 82 7.83 9.17 8.78
CA GLU A 82 7.86 9.22 7.32
C GLU A 82 7.69 7.84 6.69
N LYS A 83 8.40 6.82 7.21
CA LYS A 83 8.24 5.43 6.76
C LYS A 83 6.80 4.91 6.88
N SER A 84 6.13 5.30 7.95
CA SER A 84 4.72 4.93 8.16
C SER A 84 3.79 5.66 7.21
N ASP A 85 4.10 6.93 6.91
CA ASP A 85 3.26 7.77 6.07
C ASP A 85 3.30 7.38 4.58
N ILE A 86 4.49 7.05 4.08
CA ILE A 86 4.70 6.78 2.65
C ILE A 86 4.39 5.33 2.24
N LEU A 87 4.32 4.41 3.21
CA LEU A 87 4.18 2.98 2.94
C LEU A 87 3.06 2.65 1.96
N TYR A 88 1.89 3.23 2.17
CA TYR A 88 0.70 2.93 1.37
C TYR A 88 0.70 3.62 0.01
N TYR A 89 1.36 4.77 -0.09
CA TYR A 89 1.59 5.44 -1.37
C TYR A 89 2.55 4.62 -2.25
N VAL A 90 3.60 4.07 -1.64
CA VAL A 90 4.54 3.18 -2.34
C VAL A 90 3.82 1.92 -2.81
N LEU A 91 2.96 1.33 -1.96
CA LEU A 91 2.16 0.16 -2.34
C LEU A 91 1.28 0.45 -3.57
N TYR A 92 0.57 1.57 -3.55
CA TYR A 92 -0.26 1.98 -4.68
C TYR A 92 0.58 2.20 -5.95
N ALA A 93 1.68 2.94 -5.84
CA ALA A 93 2.55 3.26 -6.97
C ALA A 93 3.19 2.01 -7.59
N VAL A 94 3.67 1.07 -6.78
CA VAL A 94 4.24 -0.21 -7.26
C VAL A 94 3.19 -0.99 -8.06
N ILE A 95 1.97 -1.09 -7.56
CA ILE A 95 0.92 -1.82 -8.27
C ILE A 95 0.55 -1.10 -9.58
N ALA A 96 0.40 0.22 -9.55
CA ALA A 96 0.05 1.00 -10.74
C ALA A 96 1.15 0.92 -11.80
N ASP A 97 2.41 0.96 -11.41
CA ASP A 97 3.57 0.81 -12.30
C ASP A 97 3.59 -0.58 -12.96
N VAL A 98 3.53 -1.64 -12.14
CA VAL A 98 3.62 -3.02 -12.64
C VAL A 98 2.45 -3.39 -13.54
N LEU A 99 1.25 -2.94 -13.22
CA LEU A 99 0.08 -3.23 -14.03
C LEU A 99 -0.11 -2.24 -15.20
N GLY A 100 0.60 -1.10 -15.19
CA GLY A 100 0.42 -0.03 -16.16
C GLY A 100 -1.00 0.53 -16.19
N LYS A 101 -1.73 0.43 -15.07
CA LYS A 101 -3.15 0.81 -14.94
C LYS A 101 -3.37 1.78 -13.80
N ARG A 102 -4.19 2.79 -14.06
CA ARG A 102 -4.65 3.76 -13.05
C ARG A 102 -5.94 3.32 -12.36
N ASN A 103 -6.69 2.45 -13.01
CA ASN A 103 -7.96 1.91 -12.53
C ASN A 103 -7.79 0.43 -12.20
N ILE A 104 -7.13 0.15 -11.07
CA ILE A 104 -6.77 -1.20 -10.62
C ILE A 104 -8.02 -1.94 -10.17
N THR A 105 -8.22 -3.14 -10.71
CA THR A 105 -9.33 -4.03 -10.37
C THR A 105 -8.84 -5.25 -9.56
N PRO A 106 -9.74 -5.99 -8.87
CA PRO A 106 -9.38 -7.25 -8.23
C PRO A 106 -8.76 -8.27 -9.20
N ALA A 107 -9.24 -8.30 -10.45
CA ALA A 107 -8.71 -9.20 -11.47
C ALA A 107 -7.26 -8.87 -11.83
N ASP A 108 -6.90 -7.59 -11.87
CA ASP A 108 -5.53 -7.15 -12.13
C ASP A 108 -4.59 -7.62 -11.00
N ILE A 109 -5.02 -7.49 -9.76
CA ILE A 109 -4.23 -7.95 -8.61
C ILE A 109 -4.11 -9.48 -8.60
N LYS A 110 -5.18 -10.21 -8.90
CA LYS A 110 -5.17 -11.67 -8.95
C LYS A 110 -4.13 -12.19 -9.94
N ASN A 111 -3.98 -11.51 -11.07
CA ASN A 111 -3.07 -11.90 -12.14
C ASN A 111 -1.69 -11.23 -12.03
N LEU A 112 -1.43 -10.48 -10.96
CA LEU A 112 -0.14 -9.83 -10.75
C LEU A 112 0.98 -10.85 -10.67
N ASP A 113 1.97 -10.71 -11.55
CA ASP A 113 3.21 -11.45 -11.46
C ASP A 113 4.08 -10.89 -10.33
N MET A 114 4.17 -11.63 -9.23
CA MET A 114 4.93 -11.22 -8.06
C MET A 114 6.44 -11.20 -8.30
N ASP A 115 6.94 -11.95 -9.28
CA ASP A 115 8.36 -11.97 -9.63
C ASP A 115 8.78 -10.71 -10.39
N SER A 116 7.83 -10.05 -11.07
CA SER A 116 8.07 -8.75 -11.70
C SER A 116 8.26 -7.63 -10.68
N VAL A 117 7.80 -7.82 -9.44
CA VAL A 117 7.95 -6.84 -8.35
C VAL A 117 9.25 -7.07 -7.61
N THR A 118 10.34 -6.54 -8.13
CA THR A 118 11.68 -6.67 -7.55
C THR A 118 11.91 -5.69 -6.40
N ASP A 119 12.89 -5.98 -5.53
CA ASP A 119 13.28 -5.07 -4.47
C ASP A 119 13.84 -3.76 -5.05
N THR A 120 14.55 -3.82 -6.18
CA THR A 120 15.06 -2.63 -6.88
C THR A 120 13.93 -1.75 -7.37
N LEU A 121 12.89 -2.32 -8.00
CA LEU A 121 11.71 -1.56 -8.42
C LEU A 121 11.03 -0.87 -7.25
N ILE A 122 10.85 -1.59 -6.14
CA ILE A 122 10.26 -1.02 -4.93
C ILE A 122 11.11 0.15 -4.39
N GLU A 123 12.44 0.00 -4.39
CA GLU A 123 13.36 1.03 -3.95
C GLU A 123 13.29 2.29 -4.80
N ASP A 124 13.30 2.14 -6.11
CA ASP A 124 13.20 3.24 -7.06
C ASP A 124 11.90 4.01 -6.90
N ILE A 125 10.77 3.29 -6.84
CA ILE A 125 9.45 3.91 -6.62
C ILE A 125 9.39 4.56 -5.23
N ARG A 126 9.91 3.93 -4.19
CA ARG A 126 9.97 4.48 -2.84
C ARG A 126 10.69 5.83 -2.83
N ASN A 127 11.83 5.91 -3.47
CA ASN A 127 12.63 7.14 -3.52
C ASN A 127 11.86 8.26 -4.24
N ARG A 128 11.23 7.97 -5.36
CA ARG A 128 10.43 8.93 -6.11
C ARG A 128 9.19 9.40 -5.30
N VAL A 129 8.47 8.48 -4.68
CA VAL A 129 7.33 8.81 -3.80
C VAL A 129 7.77 9.66 -2.62
N TYR A 130 8.92 9.36 -2.05
CA TYR A 130 9.46 10.12 -0.93
C TYR A 130 9.84 11.55 -1.30
N GLU A 131 10.41 11.77 -2.47
CA GLU A 131 10.70 13.12 -2.96
C GLU A 131 9.42 13.96 -3.11
N ILE A 132 8.36 13.37 -3.68
CA ILE A 132 7.07 14.03 -3.77
C ILE A 132 6.51 14.34 -2.37
N TYR A 133 6.59 13.37 -1.46
CA TYR A 133 6.16 13.55 -0.08
C TYR A 133 6.88 14.72 0.60
N LYS A 134 8.18 14.85 0.41
CA LYS A 134 8.99 15.96 0.90
C LYS A 134 8.59 17.30 0.32
N GLN A 135 8.35 17.38 -0.97
CA GLN A 135 7.90 18.59 -1.66
C GLN A 135 6.55 19.09 -1.11
N HIS A 136 5.71 18.19 -0.61
CA HIS A 136 4.43 18.51 0.04
C HIS A 136 4.53 18.77 1.55
N GLY A 137 5.72 19.04 2.06
CA GLY A 137 5.93 19.44 3.45
C GLY A 137 6.19 18.30 4.43
N GLY A 138 6.36 17.09 3.96
CA GLY A 138 6.74 15.93 4.78
C GLY A 138 5.74 15.60 5.90
N ASN A 139 4.52 16.09 5.81
CA ASN A 139 3.52 15.95 6.84
C ASN A 139 2.53 14.88 6.42
N GLY A 140 2.55 13.72 7.06
CA GLY A 140 1.71 12.59 6.69
C GLY A 140 0.20 12.77 6.93
N ARG A 141 -0.17 13.95 7.32
CA ARG A 141 -1.53 14.47 7.23
C ARG A 141 -1.68 15.36 6.00
N VAL A 142 -0.98 15.03 4.93
CA VAL A 142 -1.30 15.67 3.65
C VAL A 142 -2.77 15.38 3.40
N ALA A 143 -3.54 16.37 3.73
CA ALA A 143 -4.99 16.30 3.85
C ALA A 143 -5.69 16.08 2.51
N LYS A 144 -4.95 15.67 1.48
CA LYS A 144 -5.43 15.58 0.13
C LYS A 144 -4.82 14.35 -0.54
N SER A 145 -5.24 13.16 -0.07
CA SER A 145 -4.84 11.90 -0.68
C SER A 145 -5.08 11.87 -2.19
N ALA A 146 -6.15 12.50 -2.65
CA ALA A 146 -6.46 12.61 -4.09
C ALA A 146 -5.39 13.40 -4.86
N GLU A 147 -4.91 14.52 -4.32
CA GLU A 147 -3.81 15.27 -4.93
C GLU A 147 -2.52 14.43 -4.95
N PHE A 148 -2.21 13.75 -3.85
CA PHE A 148 -1.01 12.93 -3.79
C PHE A 148 -1.08 11.75 -4.78
N ILE A 149 -2.22 11.12 -4.92
CA ILE A 149 -2.45 10.08 -5.95
C ILE A 149 -2.24 10.67 -7.36
N GLN A 150 -2.72 11.87 -7.62
CA GLN A 150 -2.50 12.55 -8.90
C GLN A 150 -1.00 12.79 -9.19
N TYR A 151 -0.22 13.18 -8.18
CA TYR A 151 1.22 13.32 -8.35
C TYR A 151 1.92 11.99 -8.61
N ILE A 152 1.50 10.92 -7.94
CA ILE A 152 2.03 9.59 -8.20
C ILE A 152 1.67 9.15 -9.63
N ASP A 153 0.44 9.37 -10.06
CA ASP A 153 0.02 9.05 -11.42
C ASP A 153 0.85 9.81 -12.46
N ASN A 154 1.06 11.11 -12.25
CA ASN A 154 1.92 11.90 -13.12
C ASN A 154 3.37 11.39 -13.13
N MET A 155 3.91 11.02 -11.97
CA MET A 155 5.25 10.44 -11.84
C MET A 155 5.41 9.14 -12.64
N LEU A 156 4.36 8.34 -12.72
CA LEU A 156 4.39 7.07 -13.44
C LEU A 156 4.18 7.23 -14.95
N ASP A 157 3.73 8.41 -15.41
CA ASP A 157 3.57 8.72 -16.83
C ASP A 157 4.85 9.27 -17.49
N GLU A 158 5.85 9.67 -16.68
CA GLU A 158 7.17 10.09 -17.14
C GLU A 158 8.10 8.90 -17.47
#